data_70eb6408728386e069cecf4d6ce84460
#
_entry.id   70eb6408728386e069cecf4d6ce84460
#
_cell.length_a   1.000
_cell.length_b   1.000
_cell.length_c   1.000
_cell.angle_alpha   90.00
_cell.angle_beta   90.00
_cell.angle_gamma   90.00
#
_symmetry.space_group_name_H-M   'P 1'
#
loop_
_entity.id
_entity.type
_entity.pdbx_description
1 polymer ?
#
loop_
_entity_poly.entity_id
_entity_poly.type
_entity_poly.pdbx_seq_one_letter_code
_entity_poly.pdbx_strand_id
1 'polypeptide(L)'
;GDAIIMTITKKALFFLGAAFFLTCSSTYIKVQAAQNMPDKSVQIGKKTTMQVKDSTLSTQNKAAWIWKSSDSSIASVNKHGTVTGKKKGTVTISLKIPGKPNDITASVRVVSYFRTKSIKITNKPKEAMATGDRLELKTLVKPHNARFKKVIFTSSNKKVASVSKKGIVKAKKKGSTTITASVKGTEKHT
;
A
#
# COMPACT_ATOMS: atom_id res chain seq x y z
N GLY A 1 -6.95 35.38 -22.75
CA GLY A 1 -6.68 35.17 -21.31
C GLY A 1 -5.72 34.01 -21.16
N ASP A 2 -4.48 34.31 -20.79
CA ASP A 2 -3.43 33.31 -20.73
C ASP A 2 -3.47 32.56 -19.37
N ALA A 3 -3.65 31.29 -19.45
CA ALA A 3 -3.83 30.36 -18.32
C ALA A 3 -2.53 30.10 -17.54
N ILE A 4 -2.65 29.97 -16.23
CA ILE A 4 -1.60 29.34 -15.41
C ILE A 4 -1.84 27.83 -15.50
N ILE A 5 -0.97 27.11 -16.23
CA ILE A 5 -1.02 25.65 -16.29
C ILE A 5 -0.21 25.09 -15.11
N MET A 6 -0.86 24.34 -14.25
CA MET A 6 -0.25 23.67 -13.12
C MET A 6 -0.13 22.17 -13.42
N THR A 7 1.08 21.70 -13.72
CA THR A 7 1.36 20.28 -13.89
C THR A 7 1.74 19.68 -12.51
N ILE A 8 1.07 18.63 -12.14
CA ILE A 8 1.31 17.93 -10.87
C ILE A 8 1.90 16.58 -11.17
N THR A 9 3.20 16.41 -10.88
CA THR A 9 3.92 15.17 -11.14
C THR A 9 3.93 14.26 -9.92
N LYS A 10 3.69 12.99 -10.17
CA LYS A 10 3.76 11.90 -9.20
C LYS A 10 5.19 11.32 -9.25
N LYS A 11 6.03 11.56 -8.25
CA LYS A 11 7.27 10.79 -8.13
C LYS A 11 6.95 9.48 -7.40
N ALA A 12 6.69 8.43 -8.17
CA ALA A 12 6.72 7.06 -7.69
C ALA A 12 8.17 6.60 -7.71
N LEU A 13 8.68 6.12 -6.58
CA LEU A 13 9.98 5.45 -6.54
C LEU A 13 9.77 4.03 -7.06
N PHE A 14 10.07 3.79 -8.34
CA PHE A 14 10.12 2.45 -8.92
C PHE A 14 11.46 1.81 -8.55
N PHE A 15 11.43 0.72 -7.80
CA PHE A 15 12.55 -0.21 -7.77
C PHE A 15 12.40 -1.20 -8.93
N LEU A 16 13.30 -1.10 -9.89
CA LEU A 16 13.47 -2.03 -10.98
C LEU A 16 14.01 -3.35 -10.42
N GLY A 17 13.16 -4.36 -10.28
CA GLY A 17 13.59 -5.74 -10.14
C GLY A 17 13.85 -6.32 -11.53
N ALA A 18 15.08 -6.76 -11.79
CA ALA A 18 15.51 -7.33 -13.05
C ALA A 18 14.60 -8.50 -13.47
N ALA A 19 13.98 -8.37 -14.63
CA ALA A 19 13.31 -9.46 -15.31
C ALA A 19 14.37 -10.32 -16.00
N PHE A 20 14.57 -11.54 -15.53
CA PHE A 20 15.34 -12.56 -16.22
C PHE A 20 14.42 -13.22 -17.25
N PHE A 21 14.63 -12.90 -18.52
CA PHE A 21 13.99 -13.62 -19.61
C PHE A 21 14.71 -14.96 -19.79
N LEU A 22 14.08 -16.05 -19.39
CA LEU A 22 14.44 -17.40 -19.81
C LEU A 22 13.39 -17.89 -20.78
N THR A 23 13.72 -17.93 -22.08
CA THR A 23 12.92 -18.60 -23.09
C THR A 23 13.11 -20.11 -22.94
N CYS A 24 12.11 -20.78 -22.40
CA CYS A 24 11.98 -22.22 -22.50
C CYS A 24 10.56 -22.55 -23.01
N SER A 25 10.52 -23.04 -24.24
CA SER A 25 9.30 -23.55 -24.87
C SER A 25 8.95 -24.90 -24.26
N SER A 26 8.08 -24.88 -23.28
CA SER A 26 7.17 -25.97 -22.95
C SER A 26 5.99 -25.37 -22.20
N THR A 27 4.80 -25.57 -22.76
CA THR A 27 3.51 -25.15 -22.23
C THR A 27 3.23 -25.84 -20.90
N TYR A 28 3.85 -25.34 -19.83
CA TYR A 28 3.37 -25.61 -18.49
C TYR A 28 2.21 -24.61 -18.24
N ILE A 29 1.00 -25.08 -18.46
CA ILE A 29 -0.19 -24.44 -17.88
C ILE A 29 0.00 -24.62 -16.36
N LYS A 30 0.61 -23.62 -15.71
CA LYS A 30 0.58 -23.52 -14.27
C LYS A 30 -0.87 -23.16 -13.94
N VAL A 31 -1.72 -24.19 -13.76
CA VAL A 31 -3.00 -24.01 -13.08
C VAL A 31 -2.61 -23.54 -11.67
N GLN A 32 -2.55 -22.23 -11.51
CA GLN A 32 -2.45 -21.63 -10.21
C GLN A 32 -3.79 -21.93 -9.54
N ALA A 33 -3.80 -22.98 -8.70
CA ALA A 33 -4.94 -23.25 -7.84
C ALA A 33 -5.29 -21.91 -7.17
N ALA A 34 -6.53 -21.47 -7.35
CA ALA A 34 -6.99 -20.22 -6.75
C ALA A 34 -6.65 -20.29 -5.26
N GLN A 35 -5.77 -19.38 -4.80
CA GLN A 35 -5.44 -19.33 -3.38
C GLN A 35 -6.71 -18.97 -2.64
N ASN A 36 -7.34 -19.95 -2.02
CA ASN A 36 -8.57 -19.78 -1.26
C ASN A 36 -8.38 -18.89 -0.03
N MET A 37 -7.14 -18.55 0.30
CA MET A 37 -6.78 -17.66 1.38
C MET A 37 -5.62 -16.74 0.94
N PRO A 38 -5.85 -15.41 0.83
CA PRO A 38 -4.82 -14.49 0.35
C PRO A 38 -3.74 -14.24 1.38
N ASP A 39 -2.51 -14.04 0.92
CA ASP A 39 -1.40 -13.58 1.73
C ASP A 39 -1.69 -12.23 2.39
N LYS A 40 -1.14 -12.02 3.57
CA LYS A 40 -1.35 -10.82 4.37
C LYS A 40 -0.03 -10.23 4.87
N SER A 41 -0.07 -8.95 5.22
CA SER A 41 0.97 -8.31 6.01
C SER A 41 0.36 -7.68 7.25
N VAL A 42 1.05 -7.79 8.37
CA VAL A 42 0.61 -7.24 9.66
C VAL A 42 1.78 -6.53 10.35
N GLN A 43 1.52 -5.45 11.06
CA GLN A 43 2.55 -4.80 11.88
C GLN A 43 2.72 -5.54 13.22
N ILE A 44 3.94 -5.46 13.78
CA ILE A 44 4.20 -5.90 15.16
C ILE A 44 3.20 -5.25 16.12
N GLY A 45 2.60 -6.04 17.00
CA GLY A 45 1.58 -5.60 17.97
C GLY A 45 0.20 -5.36 17.37
N LYS A 46 0.02 -5.54 16.05
CA LYS A 46 -1.29 -5.40 15.38
C LYS A 46 -1.86 -6.75 14.99
N LYS A 47 -3.16 -6.73 14.66
CA LYS A 47 -3.92 -7.93 14.29
C LYS A 47 -4.43 -7.82 12.86
N THR A 48 -4.55 -8.95 12.18
CA THR A 48 -5.25 -9.10 10.89
C THR A 48 -6.03 -10.41 10.90
N THR A 49 -7.20 -10.45 10.27
CA THR A 49 -7.99 -11.68 10.19
C THR A 49 -7.81 -12.30 8.81
N MET A 50 -7.48 -13.59 8.79
CA MET A 50 -7.41 -14.38 7.57
C MET A 50 -8.82 -14.61 7.04
N GLN A 51 -8.98 -14.50 5.72
CA GLN A 51 -10.27 -14.71 5.05
C GLN A 51 -10.14 -15.84 4.06
N VAL A 52 -10.99 -16.84 4.18
CA VAL A 52 -11.08 -17.93 3.20
C VAL A 52 -12.13 -17.55 2.16
N LYS A 53 -11.72 -17.52 0.89
CA LYS A 53 -12.57 -17.21 -0.25
C LYS A 53 -13.05 -18.52 -0.90
N ASP A 54 -13.92 -19.22 -0.23
CA ASP A 54 -14.55 -20.43 -0.77
C ASP A 54 -16.03 -20.41 -0.39
N SER A 55 -16.88 -20.23 -1.38
CA SER A 55 -18.34 -20.16 -1.21
C SER A 55 -18.93 -21.48 -0.69
N THR A 56 -18.27 -22.61 -0.95
CA THR A 56 -18.71 -23.92 -0.46
C THR A 56 -18.54 -24.10 1.04
N LEU A 57 -17.75 -23.21 1.67
CA LEU A 57 -17.47 -23.24 3.11
C LEU A 57 -18.37 -22.28 3.91
N SER A 58 -19.24 -21.54 3.25
CA SER A 58 -20.12 -20.53 3.90
C SER A 58 -21.06 -21.14 4.93
N THR A 59 -21.51 -22.37 4.70
CA THR A 59 -22.46 -23.11 5.56
C THR A 59 -21.79 -24.02 6.59
N GLN A 60 -20.45 -24.13 6.57
CA GLN A 60 -19.75 -25.03 7.48
C GLN A 60 -19.61 -24.47 8.90
N ASN A 61 -19.62 -25.38 9.87
CA ASN A 61 -19.35 -25.02 11.26
C ASN A 61 -17.89 -24.61 11.47
N LYS A 62 -17.65 -23.30 11.44
CA LYS A 62 -16.31 -22.71 11.63
C LYS A 62 -15.69 -22.97 13.01
N ALA A 63 -16.48 -23.43 13.99
CA ALA A 63 -15.95 -23.79 15.31
C ALA A 63 -15.03 -25.01 15.27
N ALA A 64 -15.19 -25.89 14.25
CA ALA A 64 -14.34 -27.06 14.05
C ALA A 64 -13.06 -26.75 13.23
N TRP A 65 -12.86 -25.52 12.78
CA TRP A 65 -11.69 -25.11 12.01
C TRP A 65 -10.45 -24.99 12.89
N ILE A 66 -9.36 -25.61 12.46
CA ILE A 66 -8.10 -25.63 13.21
C ILE A 66 -7.10 -24.73 12.50
N TRP A 67 -6.78 -23.61 13.14
CA TRP A 67 -5.78 -22.66 12.68
C TRP A 67 -4.42 -22.92 13.31
N LYS A 68 -3.35 -22.86 12.51
CA LYS A 68 -1.98 -23.05 12.97
C LYS A 68 -1.04 -22.05 12.32
N SER A 69 -0.08 -21.56 13.08
CA SER A 69 1.07 -20.79 12.58
C SER A 69 2.30 -21.69 12.55
N SER A 70 3.11 -21.56 11.49
CA SER A 70 4.40 -22.27 11.39
C SER A 70 5.39 -21.80 12.46
N ASP A 71 5.28 -20.56 12.92
CA ASP A 71 6.08 -20.01 14.03
C ASP A 71 5.26 -18.99 14.84
N SER A 72 4.79 -19.43 16.00
CA SER A 72 3.99 -18.60 16.90
C SER A 72 4.78 -17.51 17.62
N SER A 73 6.11 -17.55 17.57
CA SER A 73 6.97 -16.48 18.11
C SER A 73 7.02 -15.27 17.17
N ILE A 74 6.87 -15.49 15.87
CA ILE A 74 6.79 -14.42 14.85
C ILE A 74 5.35 -13.89 14.73
N ALA A 75 4.37 -14.79 14.58
CA ALA A 75 2.97 -14.45 14.59
C ALA A 75 2.12 -15.60 15.13
N SER A 76 1.21 -15.32 16.04
CA SER A 76 0.23 -16.28 16.52
C SER A 76 -1.10 -16.13 15.80
N VAL A 77 -1.86 -17.20 15.68
CA VAL A 77 -3.22 -17.21 15.15
C VAL A 77 -4.16 -17.80 16.18
N ASN A 78 -5.36 -17.24 16.33
CA ASN A 78 -6.39 -17.76 17.22
C ASN A 78 -7.41 -18.64 16.46
N LYS A 79 -8.34 -19.27 17.19
CA LYS A 79 -9.40 -20.13 16.64
C LYS A 79 -10.33 -19.46 15.61
N HIS A 80 -10.34 -18.14 15.53
CA HIS A 80 -11.13 -17.37 14.57
C HIS A 80 -10.32 -16.90 13.35
N GLY A 81 -9.07 -17.38 13.19
CA GLY A 81 -8.20 -16.96 12.10
C GLY A 81 -7.61 -15.55 12.24
N THR A 82 -7.67 -14.96 13.44
CA THR A 82 -7.06 -13.66 13.71
C THR A 82 -5.60 -13.84 14.07
N VAL A 83 -4.74 -13.28 13.22
CA VAL A 83 -3.28 -13.32 13.35
C VAL A 83 -2.79 -12.09 14.11
N THR A 84 -1.93 -12.28 15.08
CA THR A 84 -1.24 -11.21 15.83
C THR A 84 0.24 -11.24 15.50
N GLY A 85 0.77 -10.15 14.92
CA GLY A 85 2.20 -10.00 14.64
C GLY A 85 2.99 -9.73 15.91
N LYS A 86 4.05 -10.49 16.18
CA LYS A 86 4.88 -10.39 17.37
C LYS A 86 6.31 -9.94 17.06
N LYS A 87 6.92 -10.52 16.02
CA LYS A 87 8.30 -10.26 15.64
C LYS A 87 8.39 -10.15 14.12
N LYS A 88 9.31 -9.35 13.59
CA LYS A 88 9.57 -9.24 12.15
C LYS A 88 9.95 -10.60 11.57
N GLY A 89 9.28 -10.99 10.49
CA GLY A 89 9.49 -12.26 9.82
C GLY A 89 8.32 -12.65 8.93
N THR A 90 8.35 -13.83 8.38
CA THR A 90 7.27 -14.41 7.58
C THR A 90 6.91 -15.77 8.14
N VAL A 91 5.62 -16.03 8.28
CA VAL A 91 5.09 -17.32 8.71
C VAL A 91 4.05 -17.82 7.72
N THR A 92 3.88 -19.12 7.67
CA THR A 92 2.75 -19.76 7.01
C THR A 92 1.62 -19.96 8.02
N ILE A 93 0.45 -19.43 7.71
CA ILE A 93 -0.78 -19.73 8.46
C ILE A 93 -1.51 -20.83 7.71
N SER A 94 -1.81 -21.92 8.38
CA SER A 94 -2.58 -23.02 7.83
C SER A 94 -3.93 -23.14 8.52
N LEU A 95 -4.92 -23.53 7.74
CA LEU A 95 -6.27 -23.85 8.17
C LEU A 95 -6.59 -25.29 7.78
N LYS A 96 -6.79 -26.15 8.77
CA LYS A 96 -7.32 -27.49 8.58
C LYS A 96 -8.84 -27.46 8.76
N ILE A 97 -9.55 -27.96 7.76
CA ILE A 97 -11.01 -28.05 7.75
C ILE A 97 -11.39 -29.54 7.80
N PRO A 98 -12.18 -29.99 8.79
CA PRO A 98 -12.64 -31.37 8.85
C PRO A 98 -13.31 -31.79 7.53
N GLY A 99 -12.98 -32.98 7.04
CA GLY A 99 -13.50 -33.53 5.78
C GLY A 99 -12.84 -33.00 4.50
N LYS A 100 -11.88 -32.05 4.59
CA LYS A 100 -11.06 -31.64 3.45
C LYS A 100 -9.71 -32.36 3.48
N PRO A 101 -9.19 -32.86 2.34
CA PRO A 101 -7.93 -33.63 2.31
C PRO A 101 -6.69 -32.77 2.53
N ASN A 102 -6.72 -31.49 2.15
CA ASN A 102 -5.58 -30.60 2.20
C ASN A 102 -5.86 -29.38 3.08
N ASP A 103 -4.83 -28.91 3.77
CA ASP A 103 -4.87 -27.65 4.48
C ASP A 103 -4.86 -26.47 3.49
N ILE A 104 -5.58 -25.40 3.84
CA ILE A 104 -5.52 -24.14 3.13
C ILE A 104 -4.41 -23.30 3.79
N THR A 105 -3.46 -22.79 3.01
CA THR A 105 -2.32 -22.04 3.54
C THR A 105 -2.22 -20.66 2.95
N ALA A 106 -1.66 -19.72 3.71
CA ALA A 106 -1.28 -18.39 3.25
C ALA A 106 -0.05 -17.89 3.98
N SER A 107 0.74 -17.06 3.33
CA SER A 107 1.86 -16.35 3.93
C SER A 107 1.39 -15.13 4.72
N VAL A 108 1.92 -14.97 5.93
CA VAL A 108 1.76 -13.72 6.69
C VAL A 108 3.13 -13.13 6.98
N ARG A 109 3.34 -11.92 6.45
CA ARG A 109 4.54 -11.15 6.67
C ARG A 109 4.34 -10.17 7.83
N VAL A 110 5.12 -10.31 8.88
CA VAL A 110 5.14 -9.37 10.01
C VAL A 110 6.20 -8.30 9.76
N VAL A 111 5.80 -7.04 9.81
CA VAL A 111 6.66 -5.89 9.54
C VAL A 111 6.66 -4.93 10.72
N SER A 112 7.75 -4.20 10.91
CA SER A 112 7.83 -3.18 11.98
C SER A 112 6.88 -2.02 11.70
N TYR A 113 6.70 -1.68 10.43
CA TYR A 113 5.78 -0.63 9.96
C TYR A 113 5.50 -0.79 8.46
N PHE A 114 4.44 -0.16 7.98
CA PHE A 114 4.19 -0.06 6.55
C PHE A 114 4.88 1.19 5.99
N ARG A 115 5.56 1.03 4.85
CA ARG A 115 6.13 2.14 4.09
C ARG A 115 5.04 2.85 3.29
N THR A 116 5.24 4.14 3.04
CA THR A 116 4.39 4.86 2.09
C THR A 116 4.61 4.32 0.68
N LYS A 117 3.53 3.85 0.06
CA LYS A 117 3.54 3.32 -1.32
C LYS A 117 3.19 4.37 -2.35
N SER A 118 2.28 5.27 -2.01
CA SER A 118 1.85 6.32 -2.92
C SER A 118 1.33 7.55 -2.18
N ILE A 119 1.45 8.69 -2.85
CA ILE A 119 0.81 9.94 -2.49
C ILE A 119 0.05 10.47 -3.71
N LYS A 120 -1.15 11.00 -3.48
CA LYS A 120 -1.98 11.62 -4.52
C LYS A 120 -2.50 12.95 -4.04
N ILE A 121 -2.42 14.00 -4.86
CA ILE A 121 -3.20 15.23 -4.67
C ILE A 121 -4.60 14.98 -5.22
N THR A 122 -5.63 15.19 -4.40
CA THR A 122 -7.01 14.77 -4.71
C THR A 122 -7.87 15.90 -5.24
N ASN A 123 -7.46 17.16 -5.03
CA ASN A 123 -8.20 18.35 -5.41
C ASN A 123 -7.40 19.25 -6.34
N LYS A 124 -6.93 18.72 -7.47
CA LYS A 124 -6.31 19.54 -8.52
C LYS A 124 -7.32 20.57 -9.05
N PRO A 125 -6.90 21.81 -9.32
CA PRO A 125 -7.79 22.75 -10.00
C PRO A 125 -8.17 22.19 -11.37
N LYS A 126 -9.43 22.32 -11.75
CA LYS A 126 -9.92 21.90 -13.07
C LYS A 126 -9.54 22.91 -14.14
N GLU A 127 -9.42 24.16 -13.74
CA GLU A 127 -9.10 25.29 -14.59
C GLU A 127 -7.84 26.00 -14.09
N ALA A 128 -7.32 26.92 -14.90
CA ALA A 128 -6.20 27.75 -14.51
C ALA A 128 -6.56 28.67 -13.35
N MET A 129 -5.64 28.83 -12.42
CA MET A 129 -5.79 29.77 -11.31
C MET A 129 -5.47 31.20 -11.78
N ALA A 130 -6.27 32.15 -11.36
CA ALA A 130 -5.98 33.56 -11.57
C ALA A 130 -4.83 34.04 -10.65
N THR A 131 -4.13 35.11 -11.05
CA THR A 131 -3.14 35.74 -10.18
C THR A 131 -3.77 36.22 -8.88
N GLY A 132 -3.19 35.85 -7.75
CA GLY A 132 -3.73 36.14 -6.41
C GLY A 132 -4.49 34.98 -5.79
N ASP A 133 -4.98 34.05 -6.58
CA ASP A 133 -5.74 32.90 -6.10
C ASP A 133 -4.92 32.02 -5.14
N ARG A 134 -5.65 31.37 -4.23
CA ARG A 134 -5.10 30.40 -3.31
C ARG A 134 -5.85 29.08 -3.39
N LEU A 135 -5.13 27.98 -3.30
CA LEU A 135 -5.68 26.64 -3.26
C LEU A 135 -4.99 25.83 -2.16
N GLU A 136 -5.75 25.33 -1.20
CA GLU A 136 -5.24 24.35 -0.24
C GLU A 136 -5.28 22.96 -0.87
N LEU A 137 -4.11 22.36 -1.04
CA LEU A 137 -3.98 21.02 -1.62
C LEU A 137 -4.39 19.95 -0.60
N LYS A 138 -5.28 19.05 -1.00
CA LYS A 138 -5.64 17.85 -0.25
C LYS A 138 -4.82 16.67 -0.77
N THR A 139 -4.22 15.89 0.14
CA THR A 139 -3.38 14.75 -0.23
C THR A 139 -3.89 13.47 0.40
N LEU A 140 -3.76 12.37 -0.35
CA LEU A 140 -4.02 11.01 0.11
C LEU A 140 -2.72 10.22 0.08
N VAL A 141 -2.27 9.76 1.25
CA VAL A 141 -1.10 8.89 1.41
C VAL A 141 -1.58 7.47 1.64
N LYS A 142 -1.06 6.52 0.87
CA LYS A 142 -1.37 5.09 1.02
C LYS A 142 -0.12 4.27 1.33
N PRO A 143 -0.25 3.19 2.14
CA PRO A 143 -1.43 2.84 2.93
C PRO A 143 -1.68 3.88 4.02
N HIS A 144 -2.94 3.98 4.49
CA HIS A 144 -3.33 4.98 5.51
C HIS A 144 -2.57 4.81 6.85
N ASN A 145 -2.10 3.59 7.14
CA ASN A 145 -1.29 3.23 8.31
C ASN A 145 0.22 3.27 8.04
N ALA A 146 0.68 3.90 6.96
CA ALA A 146 2.11 4.12 6.73
C ALA A 146 2.73 4.94 7.87
N ARG A 147 3.98 4.59 8.25
CA ARG A 147 4.72 5.29 9.32
C ARG A 147 5.01 6.74 8.97
N PHE A 148 5.47 6.97 7.74
CA PHE A 148 5.84 8.30 7.27
C PHE A 148 4.72 8.85 6.38
N LYS A 149 4.03 9.88 6.87
CA LYS A 149 2.91 10.53 6.19
C LYS A 149 3.08 12.03 6.06
N LYS A 150 4.19 12.59 6.58
CA LYS A 150 4.45 14.03 6.48
C LYS A 150 4.71 14.39 5.03
N VAL A 151 3.79 15.13 4.44
CA VAL A 151 3.88 15.61 3.07
C VAL A 151 4.73 16.85 3.01
N ILE A 152 5.60 16.90 2.01
CA ILE A 152 6.40 18.07 1.65
C ILE A 152 5.96 18.52 0.26
N PHE A 153 5.74 19.83 0.13
CA PHE A 153 5.35 20.45 -1.12
C PHE A 153 6.49 21.31 -1.66
N THR A 154 6.70 21.23 -2.98
CA THR A 154 7.67 22.04 -3.70
C THR A 154 7.05 22.62 -4.97
N SER A 155 7.53 23.78 -5.38
CA SER A 155 7.18 24.41 -6.66
C SER A 155 8.43 24.49 -7.53
N SER A 156 8.31 24.10 -8.80
CA SER A 156 9.40 24.21 -9.79
C SER A 156 9.72 25.66 -10.14
N ASN A 157 8.74 26.56 -10.03
CA ASN A 157 8.92 27.98 -10.25
C ASN A 157 8.10 28.81 -9.23
N LYS A 158 8.75 29.20 -8.13
CA LYS A 158 8.12 29.98 -7.06
C LYS A 158 7.72 31.41 -7.47
N LYS A 159 8.23 31.92 -8.61
CA LYS A 159 7.82 33.21 -9.14
C LYS A 159 6.44 33.15 -9.77
N VAL A 160 6.08 32.00 -10.40
CA VAL A 160 4.77 31.76 -10.99
C VAL A 160 3.76 31.36 -9.92
N ALA A 161 4.05 30.34 -9.11
CA ALA A 161 3.24 29.99 -7.95
C ALA A 161 4.11 29.41 -6.84
N SER A 162 3.84 29.81 -5.61
CA SER A 162 4.48 29.27 -4.42
C SER A 162 3.56 28.29 -3.70
N VAL A 163 4.13 27.36 -2.94
CA VAL A 163 3.39 26.48 -2.07
C VAL A 163 3.97 26.52 -0.66
N SER A 164 3.11 26.60 0.34
CA SER A 164 3.49 26.61 1.76
C SER A 164 3.75 25.19 2.27
N LYS A 165 4.37 25.07 3.46
CA LYS A 165 4.52 23.80 4.19
C LYS A 165 3.17 23.11 4.48
N LYS A 166 2.09 23.88 4.58
CA LYS A 166 0.72 23.39 4.80
C LYS A 166 0.00 22.96 3.49
N GLY A 167 0.68 23.12 2.33
CA GLY A 167 0.08 22.77 1.03
C GLY A 167 -0.79 23.88 0.42
N ILE A 168 -0.71 25.12 0.91
CA ILE A 168 -1.43 26.24 0.33
C ILE A 168 -0.62 26.78 -0.84
N VAL A 169 -1.16 26.63 -2.05
CA VAL A 169 -0.63 27.20 -3.29
C VAL A 169 -1.12 28.63 -3.41
N LYS A 170 -0.26 29.56 -3.79
CA LYS A 170 -0.59 30.94 -4.15
C LYS A 170 -0.11 31.21 -5.56
N ALA A 171 -1.02 31.53 -6.46
CA ALA A 171 -0.72 32.00 -7.81
C ALA A 171 -0.19 33.45 -7.75
N LYS A 172 0.97 33.72 -8.35
CA LYS A 172 1.66 35.01 -8.22
C LYS A 172 1.80 35.75 -9.55
N LYS A 173 2.09 35.01 -10.61
CA LYS A 173 2.36 35.58 -11.93
C LYS A 173 1.89 34.61 -13.00
N LYS A 174 1.48 35.16 -14.15
CA LYS A 174 1.19 34.40 -15.36
C LYS A 174 2.35 33.48 -15.74
N GLY A 175 2.03 32.25 -16.12
CA GLY A 175 2.99 31.21 -16.50
C GLY A 175 2.59 29.82 -16.00
N SER A 176 3.46 28.85 -16.25
CA SER A 176 3.27 27.46 -15.82
C SER A 176 4.28 27.05 -14.75
N THR A 177 3.86 26.28 -13.78
CA THR A 177 4.72 25.69 -12.75
C THR A 177 4.20 24.33 -12.31
N THR A 178 5.09 23.47 -11.87
CA THR A 178 4.76 22.17 -11.32
C THR A 178 4.82 22.22 -9.79
N ILE A 179 3.71 21.88 -9.14
CA ILE A 179 3.68 21.64 -7.70
C ILE A 179 3.84 20.13 -7.45
N THR A 180 4.85 19.77 -6.68
CA THR A 180 5.14 18.38 -6.33
C THR A 180 4.85 18.15 -4.85
N ALA A 181 4.09 17.09 -4.56
CA ALA A 181 3.91 16.57 -3.22
C ALA A 181 4.74 15.30 -3.06
N SER A 182 5.55 15.24 -2.02
CA SER A 182 6.37 14.07 -1.68
C SER A 182 6.22 13.74 -0.19
N VAL A 183 6.52 12.51 0.19
CA VAL A 183 6.61 12.10 1.59
C VAL A 183 8.08 11.96 1.96
N LYS A 184 8.50 12.67 3.01
CA LYS A 184 9.84 12.51 3.56
C LYS A 184 9.87 11.24 4.41
N GLY A 185 10.55 10.23 3.92
CA GLY A 185 10.86 9.01 4.66
C GLY A 185 12.18 8.49 4.12
N THR A 186 13.26 8.90 4.74
CA THR A 186 14.56 8.29 4.48
C THR A 186 14.72 7.13 5.43
N GLU A 187 14.57 5.90 4.92
CA GLU A 187 15.27 4.80 5.53
C GLU A 187 16.66 4.76 4.91
N LYS A 188 17.68 5.02 5.74
CA LYS A 188 19.00 4.53 5.45
C LYS A 188 18.90 3.00 5.44
N HIS A 189 19.18 2.38 4.32
CA HIS A 189 19.46 0.95 4.27
C HIS A 189 20.82 0.74 4.96
N THR A 190 20.80 0.14 6.13
CA THR A 190 21.95 -0.58 6.69
C THR A 190 21.71 -2.05 6.44
#